data_b74b4f2583d4af9fc1270c9c9480afb0
#
_entry.id   b74b4f2583d4af9fc1270c9c9480afb0
#
_cell.length_a   1.000
_cell.length_b   1.000
_cell.length_c   1.000
_cell.angle_alpha   90.00
_cell.angle_beta   90.00
_cell.angle_gamma   90.00
#
_symmetry.space_group_name_H-M   'P 1'
#
loop_
_entity.id
_entity.type
_entity.pdbx_description
1 polymer ?
#
loop_
_entity_poly.entity_id
_entity_poly.type
_entity_poly.pdbx_seq_one_letter_code
_entity_poly.pdbx_strand_id
1 'polypeptide(L)'
;MNQKLSSEQNPEVCDPSIPQGKLHEADSSTTDHNIKIYIYKMQTTEQTTKDTVQQAWNKRPLIISGPCSAETEEQVLATAQRLAATGKVDMLRAGIWKPRTKPGMFEGIGAKGLPWLQQAKKLTGLPTTVEVATGKQVEDALNFEVDVLWIGARTTVNPFSVQEIADALRGVNVPVMIKNPINPDLELWAGAVERIARAGIKQIGLIHRGFSSYGNTEYRNAPMWHLAIEMKLKHPNMPIINDPSHICGRRDILQEVMQKAIDLDYDGLMIESHIDPDNAWSDAKQQVTPERLKEMLESIIWRKEDVNSEEYHAALEKLRQQINHLDDEMMQILSQRMKIAEQIGKYKKENNITILQISRWNEIIERASAKGEKIGLSREFITKYLDAIHMESINHQKKVLDA
;
A
#
# COMPACT_ATOMS: atom_id res chain seq x y z
N MET A 1 16.31 67.05 20.85
CA MET A 1 16.47 67.99 19.74
C MET A 1 15.50 67.54 18.66
N ASN A 2 14.28 67.96 18.72
CA ASN A 2 13.58 69.11 18.13
C ASN A 2 13.92 69.39 16.66
N GLN A 3 12.94 69.16 15.78
CA GLN A 3 12.15 70.07 14.96
C GLN A 3 11.35 69.23 13.98
N LYS A 4 10.07 69.18 13.95
CA LYS A 4 8.91 70.05 13.68
C LYS A 4 9.07 70.95 12.44
N LEU A 5 8.03 70.86 11.67
CA LEU A 5 7.27 71.82 10.81
C LEU A 5 7.13 71.31 9.38
N SER A 6 6.09 71.44 8.68
CA SER A 6 4.68 71.92 8.73
C SER A 6 4.23 72.06 7.26
N SER A 7 2.99 71.61 7.04
CA SER A 7 1.91 72.17 6.23
C SER A 7 2.25 72.92 4.92
N GLU A 8 1.53 72.60 3.84
CA GLU A 8 0.51 73.54 3.34
C GLU A 8 -0.33 72.89 2.18
N GLN A 9 -1.60 73.21 2.25
CA GLN A 9 -2.65 72.96 1.27
C GLN A 9 -2.49 73.83 0.05
N ASN A 10 -2.94 73.39 -1.12
CA ASN A 10 -3.97 74.16 -1.84
C ASN A 10 -4.64 73.40 -2.99
N PRO A 11 -5.85 73.71 -3.35
CA PRO A 11 -6.71 72.93 -4.25
C PRO A 11 -6.73 73.46 -5.65
N GLU A 12 -6.75 72.63 -6.63
CA GLU A 12 -7.06 73.03 -8.02
C GLU A 12 -8.37 72.41 -8.50
N VAL A 13 -9.33 73.29 -8.63
CA VAL A 13 -10.25 73.67 -9.74
C VAL A 13 -10.71 72.51 -10.65
N CYS A 14 -11.99 72.21 -10.52
CA CYS A 14 -12.79 71.44 -11.49
C CYS A 14 -12.95 72.18 -12.82
N ASP A 15 -12.64 71.56 -13.93
CA ASP A 15 -13.05 71.94 -15.29
C ASP A 15 -14.34 71.20 -15.66
N PRO A 16 -15.44 71.86 -16.01
CA PRO A 16 -16.72 71.25 -16.36
C PRO A 16 -16.90 71.13 -17.86
N SER A 17 -16.19 70.22 -18.55
CA SER A 17 -16.48 69.95 -19.95
C SER A 17 -16.11 68.52 -20.39
N ILE A 18 -16.80 67.51 -19.88
CA ILE A 18 -16.81 66.19 -20.49
C ILE A 18 -18.27 65.73 -20.65
N PRO A 19 -18.72 65.36 -21.88
CA PRO A 19 -20.08 64.97 -22.12
C PRO A 19 -20.39 63.61 -21.43
N GLN A 20 -21.51 63.56 -20.74
CA GLN A 20 -22.07 62.32 -20.15
C GLN A 20 -22.38 61.34 -21.28
N GLY A 21 -21.45 60.39 -21.53
CA GLY A 21 -21.74 59.19 -22.31
C GLY A 21 -22.67 58.32 -21.48
N LYS A 22 -23.84 57.99 -22.07
CA LYS A 22 -24.80 57.01 -21.54
C LYS A 22 -24.06 55.72 -21.16
N LEU A 23 -24.05 55.41 -19.86
CA LEU A 23 -23.77 54.06 -19.39
C LEU A 23 -24.88 53.17 -19.91
N HIS A 24 -24.58 52.33 -20.90
CA HIS A 24 -25.40 51.19 -21.22
C HIS A 24 -25.47 50.32 -19.97
N GLU A 25 -26.67 50.18 -19.39
CA GLU A 25 -26.94 49.15 -18.40
C GLU A 25 -26.55 47.81 -19.02
N ALA A 26 -25.42 47.24 -18.56
CA ALA A 26 -25.06 45.87 -18.86
C ALA A 26 -26.17 44.98 -18.29
N ASP A 27 -26.79 44.23 -19.14
CA ASP A 27 -27.93 43.34 -18.86
C ASP A 27 -27.52 42.37 -17.71
N SER A 28 -27.99 42.65 -16.50
CA SER A 28 -27.71 41.89 -15.27
C SER A 28 -28.20 40.44 -15.40
N SER A 29 -29.13 40.17 -16.32
CA SER A 29 -29.69 38.84 -16.55
C SER A 29 -28.70 37.87 -17.25
N THR A 30 -27.85 38.39 -18.16
CA THR A 30 -26.84 37.59 -18.88
C THR A 30 -25.64 37.22 -17.97
N THR A 31 -25.28 38.13 -17.05
CA THR A 31 -24.19 37.86 -16.11
C THR A 31 -24.58 36.81 -15.05
N ASP A 32 -25.80 36.91 -14.51
CA ASP A 32 -26.32 35.95 -13.54
C ASP A 32 -26.56 34.55 -14.19
N HIS A 33 -26.99 34.51 -15.45
CA HIS A 33 -27.17 33.28 -16.20
C HIS A 33 -25.81 32.56 -16.46
N ASN A 34 -24.79 33.32 -16.84
CA ASN A 34 -23.45 32.79 -17.07
C ASN A 34 -22.80 32.28 -15.77
N ILE A 35 -22.98 32.95 -14.65
CA ILE A 35 -22.52 32.53 -13.33
C ILE A 35 -23.23 31.23 -12.91
N LYS A 36 -24.55 31.11 -13.09
CA LYS A 36 -25.33 29.91 -12.80
C LYS A 36 -24.88 28.72 -13.65
N ILE A 37 -24.63 28.92 -14.96
CA ILE A 37 -24.10 27.88 -15.85
C ILE A 37 -22.70 27.48 -15.42
N TYR A 38 -21.86 28.43 -15.02
CA TYR A 38 -20.50 28.14 -14.55
C TYR A 38 -20.52 27.32 -13.22
N ILE A 39 -21.32 27.72 -12.26
CA ILE A 39 -21.52 26.99 -10.99
C ILE A 39 -22.08 25.58 -11.26
N TYR A 40 -23.11 25.47 -12.14
CA TYR A 40 -23.69 24.18 -12.52
C TYR A 40 -22.64 23.27 -13.19
N LYS A 41 -21.80 23.80 -14.09
CA LYS A 41 -20.71 23.05 -14.73
C LYS A 41 -19.65 22.65 -13.74
N MET A 42 -19.28 23.52 -12.79
CA MET A 42 -18.34 23.16 -11.72
C MET A 42 -18.89 22.04 -10.83
N GLN A 43 -20.14 22.14 -10.38
CA GLN A 43 -20.79 21.13 -9.55
C GLN A 43 -20.95 19.79 -10.28
N THR A 44 -21.32 19.80 -11.57
CA THR A 44 -21.43 18.57 -12.38
C THR A 44 -20.05 17.94 -12.62
N THR A 45 -19.02 18.73 -12.86
CA THR A 45 -17.64 18.23 -13.04
C THR A 45 -17.12 17.61 -11.74
N GLU A 46 -17.35 18.25 -10.60
CA GLU A 46 -16.95 17.75 -9.28
C GLU A 46 -17.69 16.45 -8.94
N GLN A 47 -18.99 16.36 -9.20
CA GLN A 47 -19.78 15.15 -8.97
C GLN A 47 -19.31 14.02 -9.90
N THR A 48 -19.10 14.26 -11.18
CA THR A 48 -18.59 13.26 -12.14
C THR A 48 -17.22 12.73 -11.72
N THR A 49 -16.35 13.60 -11.20
CA THR A 49 -15.03 13.19 -10.70
C THR A 49 -15.16 12.29 -9.46
N LYS A 50 -16.01 12.65 -8.49
CA LYS A 50 -16.26 11.83 -7.30
C LYS A 50 -16.83 10.46 -7.68
N ASP A 51 -17.75 10.42 -8.63
CA ASP A 51 -18.34 9.16 -9.13
C ASP A 51 -17.27 8.26 -9.78
N THR A 52 -16.35 8.84 -10.57
CA THR A 52 -15.25 8.10 -11.19
C THR A 52 -14.30 7.50 -10.15
N VAL A 53 -13.93 8.29 -9.12
CA VAL A 53 -13.08 7.80 -8.01
C VAL A 53 -13.78 6.68 -7.26
N GLN A 54 -15.07 6.83 -6.95
CA GLN A 54 -15.84 5.82 -6.25
C GLN A 54 -16.00 4.53 -7.07
N GLN A 55 -16.21 4.64 -8.38
CA GLN A 55 -16.25 3.48 -9.28
C GLN A 55 -14.91 2.75 -9.31
N ALA A 56 -13.80 3.48 -9.47
CA ALA A 56 -12.47 2.88 -9.42
C ALA A 56 -12.19 2.21 -8.08
N TRP A 57 -12.50 2.89 -6.97
CA TRP A 57 -12.28 2.36 -5.62
C TRP A 57 -13.05 1.06 -5.34
N ASN A 58 -14.26 0.94 -5.86
CA ASN A 58 -15.12 -0.23 -5.66
C ASN A 58 -14.84 -1.37 -6.66
N LYS A 59 -14.04 -1.10 -7.70
CA LYS A 59 -13.73 -2.12 -8.71
C LYS A 59 -12.87 -3.23 -8.13
N ARG A 60 -13.17 -4.47 -8.49
CA ARG A 60 -12.37 -5.66 -8.15
C ARG A 60 -12.15 -6.48 -9.42
N PRO A 61 -10.92 -6.77 -9.78
CA PRO A 61 -9.68 -6.26 -9.19
C PRO A 61 -9.47 -4.77 -9.48
N LEU A 62 -8.91 -4.02 -8.53
CA LEU A 62 -8.46 -2.63 -8.72
C LEU A 62 -7.03 -2.61 -9.24
N ILE A 63 -6.80 -2.03 -10.41
CA ILE A 63 -5.46 -1.93 -11.01
C ILE A 63 -4.95 -0.49 -10.93
N ILE A 64 -3.91 -0.30 -10.14
CA ILE A 64 -3.23 0.97 -9.96
C ILE A 64 -1.87 0.88 -10.66
N SER A 65 -1.60 1.78 -11.62
CA SER A 65 -0.32 1.77 -12.31
C SER A 65 0.16 3.15 -12.70
N GLY A 66 1.45 3.27 -12.92
CA GLY A 66 2.15 4.48 -13.31
C GLY A 66 3.60 4.45 -12.84
N PRO A 67 4.37 5.52 -13.09
CA PRO A 67 5.79 5.49 -12.83
C PRO A 67 6.13 5.41 -11.34
N CYS A 68 7.28 4.85 -11.04
CA CYS A 68 7.87 4.90 -9.71
C CYS A 68 8.00 6.35 -9.25
N SER A 69 8.56 7.20 -10.11
CA SER A 69 8.68 8.65 -9.91
C SER A 69 8.10 9.42 -11.07
N ALA A 70 7.45 10.55 -10.80
CA ALA A 70 7.31 11.62 -11.77
C ALA A 70 8.69 12.26 -11.98
N GLU A 71 9.14 12.35 -13.23
CA GLU A 71 10.48 12.81 -13.59
C GLU A 71 10.43 14.07 -14.45
N THR A 72 9.67 14.03 -15.52
CA THR A 72 9.33 15.16 -16.39
C THR A 72 7.86 15.15 -16.73
N GLU A 73 7.33 16.29 -17.19
CA GLU A 73 5.94 16.38 -17.64
C GLU A 73 5.66 15.40 -18.79
N GLU A 74 6.53 15.38 -19.79
CA GLU A 74 6.41 14.50 -20.95
C GLU A 74 6.38 13.02 -20.55
N GLN A 75 7.25 12.62 -19.62
CA GLN A 75 7.29 11.25 -19.11
C GLN A 75 5.98 10.87 -18.42
N VAL A 76 5.44 11.72 -17.55
CA VAL A 76 4.18 11.47 -16.83
C VAL A 76 3.02 11.37 -17.80
N LEU A 77 2.86 12.34 -18.71
CA LEU A 77 1.75 12.40 -19.65
C LEU A 77 1.78 11.24 -20.64
N ALA A 78 2.96 10.94 -21.22
CA ALA A 78 3.11 9.83 -22.15
C ALA A 78 2.83 8.47 -21.47
N THR A 79 3.33 8.28 -20.24
CA THR A 79 3.04 7.05 -19.48
C THR A 79 1.54 6.92 -19.19
N ALA A 80 0.90 8.00 -18.73
CA ALA A 80 -0.53 8.02 -18.41
C ALA A 80 -1.42 7.71 -19.63
N GLN A 81 -1.14 8.35 -20.77
CA GLN A 81 -1.89 8.12 -22.01
C GLN A 81 -1.75 6.68 -22.50
N ARG A 82 -0.53 6.10 -22.47
CA ARG A 82 -0.31 4.72 -22.89
C ARG A 82 -0.97 3.72 -21.93
N LEU A 83 -0.94 3.99 -20.62
CA LEU A 83 -1.66 3.18 -19.64
C LEU A 83 -3.19 3.24 -19.84
N ALA A 84 -3.74 4.42 -20.03
CA ALA A 84 -5.18 4.58 -20.33
C ALA A 84 -5.57 3.84 -21.62
N ALA A 85 -4.75 3.91 -22.67
CA ALA A 85 -4.98 3.20 -23.94
C ALA A 85 -5.00 1.67 -23.80
N THR A 86 -4.41 1.10 -22.74
CA THR A 86 -4.50 -0.35 -22.46
C THR A 86 -5.91 -0.79 -22.09
N GLY A 87 -6.74 0.10 -21.53
CA GLY A 87 -8.05 -0.20 -20.97
C GLY A 87 -8.02 -1.12 -19.74
N LYS A 88 -6.85 -1.31 -19.11
CA LYS A 88 -6.64 -2.24 -17.98
C LYS A 88 -6.35 -1.55 -16.66
N VAL A 89 -6.10 -0.23 -16.66
CA VAL A 89 -5.70 0.54 -15.48
C VAL A 89 -6.89 1.38 -15.00
N ASP A 90 -7.13 1.38 -13.70
CA ASP A 90 -8.25 2.07 -13.07
C ASP A 90 -7.83 3.37 -12.38
N MET A 91 -6.53 3.47 -12.00
CA MET A 91 -6.00 4.62 -11.28
C MET A 91 -4.53 4.83 -11.65
N LEU A 92 -4.17 6.10 -11.91
CA LEU A 92 -2.80 6.50 -12.21
C LEU A 92 -2.05 6.80 -10.90
N ARG A 93 -0.91 6.12 -10.68
CA ARG A 93 0.04 6.49 -9.62
C ARG A 93 1.23 7.25 -10.18
N ALA A 94 1.79 8.17 -9.40
CA ALA A 94 3.15 8.67 -9.61
C ALA A 94 3.77 9.09 -8.27
N GLY A 95 5.02 8.71 -8.05
CA GLY A 95 5.77 9.15 -6.86
C GLY A 95 6.32 10.54 -7.09
N ILE A 96 5.84 11.54 -6.34
CA ILE A 96 6.30 12.92 -6.41
C ILE A 96 7.31 13.18 -5.31
N TRP A 97 7.06 12.67 -4.13
CA TRP A 97 7.95 12.71 -2.97
C TRP A 97 8.46 11.32 -2.67
N LYS A 98 9.75 11.15 -2.47
CA LYS A 98 10.36 9.83 -2.26
C LYS A 98 11.28 9.86 -1.06
N PRO A 99 10.83 9.37 0.10
CA PRO A 99 11.71 9.23 1.25
C PRO A 99 12.80 8.19 0.93
N ARG A 100 14.05 8.62 0.92
CA ARG A 100 15.21 7.78 0.58
C ARG A 100 16.01 7.40 1.83
N THR A 101 16.56 6.19 1.83
CA THR A 101 17.41 5.72 2.92
C THR A 101 18.81 6.32 2.87
N LYS A 102 19.31 6.63 1.65
CA LYS A 102 20.66 7.19 1.46
C LYS A 102 20.56 8.62 0.94
N PRO A 103 21.35 9.56 1.46
CA PRO A 103 21.43 10.91 0.92
C PRO A 103 21.99 10.89 -0.52
N GLY A 104 21.65 11.89 -1.32
CA GLY A 104 22.11 12.03 -2.71
C GLY A 104 21.38 11.17 -3.73
N MET A 105 20.39 10.37 -3.34
CA MET A 105 19.48 9.71 -4.27
C MET A 105 18.37 10.67 -4.70
N PHE A 106 17.76 10.43 -5.87
CA PHE A 106 16.62 11.23 -6.34
C PHE A 106 15.44 11.15 -5.36
N GLU A 107 15.12 12.26 -4.71
CA GLU A 107 14.09 12.38 -3.67
C GLU A 107 12.70 12.73 -4.22
N GLY A 108 12.56 12.75 -5.54
CA GLY A 108 11.35 13.12 -6.25
C GLY A 108 11.37 14.57 -6.71
N ILE A 109 10.44 14.92 -7.60
CA ILE A 109 10.32 16.26 -8.19
C ILE A 109 9.61 17.24 -7.24
N GLY A 110 8.98 16.74 -6.20
CA GLY A 110 8.19 17.53 -5.26
C GLY A 110 6.87 18.05 -5.85
N ALA A 111 6.35 19.11 -5.26
CA ALA A 111 5.07 19.71 -5.65
C ALA A 111 4.99 20.15 -7.11
N LYS A 112 6.14 20.32 -7.79
CA LYS A 112 6.19 20.64 -9.23
C LYS A 112 5.52 19.59 -10.11
N GLY A 113 5.45 18.34 -9.66
CA GLY A 113 4.80 17.24 -10.37
C GLY A 113 3.27 17.22 -10.24
N LEU A 114 2.70 17.95 -9.28
CA LEU A 114 1.24 17.96 -9.06
C LEU A 114 0.45 18.51 -10.27
N PRO A 115 0.83 19.62 -10.91
CA PRO A 115 0.18 20.07 -12.15
C PRO A 115 0.21 19.03 -13.26
N TRP A 116 1.29 18.24 -13.39
CA TRP A 116 1.40 17.18 -14.39
C TRP A 116 0.40 16.05 -14.17
N LEU A 117 0.16 15.70 -12.90
CA LEU A 117 -0.87 14.71 -12.55
C LEU A 117 -2.28 15.22 -12.82
N GLN A 118 -2.55 16.50 -12.49
CA GLN A 118 -3.82 17.13 -12.83
C GLN A 118 -4.07 17.14 -14.34
N GLN A 119 -3.03 17.39 -15.14
CA GLN A 119 -3.11 17.34 -16.60
C GLN A 119 -3.29 15.91 -17.11
N ALA A 120 -2.56 14.93 -16.56
CA ALA A 120 -2.71 13.52 -16.89
C ALA A 120 -4.16 13.04 -16.63
N LYS A 121 -4.73 13.42 -15.48
CA LYS A 121 -6.14 13.15 -15.14
C LYS A 121 -7.10 13.75 -16.19
N LYS A 122 -6.89 14.99 -16.59
CA LYS A 122 -7.73 15.65 -17.63
C LYS A 122 -7.62 14.96 -18.98
N LEU A 123 -6.45 14.49 -19.37
CA LEU A 123 -6.19 13.82 -20.66
C LEU A 123 -6.71 12.38 -20.72
N THR A 124 -6.69 11.67 -19.61
CA THR A 124 -6.96 10.23 -19.58
C THR A 124 -8.27 9.84 -18.91
N GLY A 125 -8.80 10.71 -18.06
CA GLY A 125 -9.94 10.40 -17.19
C GLY A 125 -9.61 9.48 -16.02
N LEU A 126 -8.34 9.03 -15.88
CA LEU A 126 -7.93 8.18 -14.76
C LEU A 126 -7.82 9.00 -13.47
N PRO A 127 -8.44 8.57 -12.36
CA PRO A 127 -8.15 9.12 -11.04
C PRO A 127 -6.66 9.02 -10.71
N THR A 128 -6.14 9.97 -9.94
CA THR A 128 -4.72 10.04 -9.59
C THR A 128 -4.47 9.71 -8.14
N THR A 129 -3.32 9.12 -7.86
CA THR A 129 -2.88 8.84 -6.49
C THR A 129 -1.38 9.12 -6.30
N VAL A 130 -1.02 9.66 -5.12
CA VAL A 130 0.36 10.00 -4.76
C VAL A 130 0.72 9.55 -3.35
N GLU A 131 2.04 9.34 -3.11
CA GLU A 131 2.58 9.15 -1.77
C GLU A 131 2.62 10.47 -1.00
N VAL A 132 2.25 10.43 0.28
CA VAL A 132 2.42 11.54 1.23
C VAL A 132 3.15 11.04 2.48
N ALA A 133 4.00 11.89 3.04
CA ALA A 133 4.80 11.60 4.23
C ALA A 133 4.69 12.70 5.32
N THR A 134 4.07 13.84 5.02
CA THR A 134 3.87 14.96 5.94
C THR A 134 2.50 15.60 5.74
N GLY A 135 2.02 16.34 6.74
CA GLY A 135 0.77 17.11 6.63
C GLY A 135 0.80 18.14 5.50
N LYS A 136 1.95 18.79 5.28
CA LYS A 136 2.10 19.74 4.17
C LYS A 136 1.92 19.08 2.80
N GLN A 137 2.43 17.88 2.62
CA GLN A 137 2.25 17.12 1.37
C GLN A 137 0.79 16.70 1.15
N VAL A 138 0.05 16.43 2.22
CA VAL A 138 -1.40 16.21 2.16
C VAL A 138 -2.11 17.45 1.62
N GLU A 139 -1.84 18.63 2.22
CA GLU A 139 -2.43 19.90 1.79
C GLU A 139 -2.11 20.19 0.31
N ASP A 140 -0.83 20.06 -0.08
CA ASP A 140 -0.41 20.30 -1.45
C ASP A 140 -1.10 19.36 -2.44
N ALA A 141 -1.20 18.06 -2.14
CA ALA A 141 -1.88 17.09 -2.99
C ALA A 141 -3.37 17.40 -3.13
N LEU A 142 -4.05 17.76 -2.05
CA LEU A 142 -5.47 18.13 -2.07
C LEU A 142 -5.73 19.42 -2.85
N ASN A 143 -4.86 20.42 -2.75
CA ASN A 143 -4.95 21.67 -3.52
C ASN A 143 -4.86 21.45 -5.03
N PHE A 144 -4.22 20.38 -5.47
CA PHE A 144 -4.14 19.97 -6.89
C PHE A 144 -5.11 18.84 -7.25
N GLU A 145 -6.13 18.63 -6.43
CA GLU A 145 -7.22 17.67 -6.70
C GLU A 145 -6.75 16.24 -6.96
N VAL A 146 -5.72 15.80 -6.21
CA VAL A 146 -5.34 14.39 -6.18
C VAL A 146 -6.45 13.59 -5.53
N ASP A 147 -6.86 12.50 -6.17
CA ASP A 147 -8.08 11.77 -5.84
C ASP A 147 -7.91 10.78 -4.68
N VAL A 148 -6.73 10.19 -4.56
CA VAL A 148 -6.41 9.19 -3.54
C VAL A 148 -5.00 9.44 -3.02
N LEU A 149 -4.80 9.31 -1.73
CA LEU A 149 -3.48 9.43 -1.11
C LEU A 149 -3.00 8.06 -0.65
N TRP A 150 -1.67 7.81 -0.67
CA TRP A 150 -1.14 6.68 0.06
C TRP A 150 -0.01 7.08 1.01
N ILE A 151 0.02 6.41 2.15
CA ILE A 151 1.10 6.54 3.14
C ILE A 151 2.17 5.50 2.80
N GLY A 152 3.40 5.95 2.59
CA GLY A 152 4.52 5.10 2.20
C GLY A 152 5.03 4.22 3.35
N ALA A 153 5.66 3.10 3.01
CA ALA A 153 6.16 2.11 3.97
C ALA A 153 7.17 2.68 4.99
N ARG A 154 7.97 3.69 4.60
CA ARG A 154 8.91 4.37 5.50
C ARG A 154 8.23 5.36 6.44
N THR A 155 7.09 5.89 6.03
CA THR A 155 6.26 6.77 6.85
C THR A 155 5.43 5.96 7.84
N THR A 156 4.89 4.81 7.41
CA THR A 156 4.09 3.92 8.26
C THR A 156 4.84 3.42 9.51
N VAL A 157 6.17 3.31 9.46
CA VAL A 157 6.98 2.93 10.64
C VAL A 157 7.07 4.02 11.71
N ASN A 158 6.65 5.24 11.41
CA ASN A 158 6.74 6.37 12.33
C ASN A 158 5.34 6.86 12.76
N PRO A 159 4.88 6.52 13.99
CA PRO A 159 3.58 6.93 14.48
C PRO A 159 3.36 8.45 14.52
N PHE A 160 4.42 9.26 14.72
CA PHE A 160 4.32 10.72 14.70
C PHE A 160 4.03 11.26 13.31
N SER A 161 4.73 10.74 12.29
CA SER A 161 4.47 11.13 10.88
C SER A 161 3.07 10.71 10.43
N VAL A 162 2.62 9.52 10.82
CA VAL A 162 1.24 9.07 10.53
C VAL A 162 0.22 9.95 11.25
N GLN A 163 0.50 10.38 12.50
CA GLN A 163 -0.38 11.28 13.25
C GLN A 163 -0.46 12.66 12.59
N GLU A 164 0.66 13.23 12.15
CA GLU A 164 0.69 14.50 11.41
C GLU A 164 -0.18 14.44 10.14
N ILE A 165 -0.06 13.34 9.36
CA ILE A 165 -0.91 13.11 8.19
C ILE A 165 -2.39 12.98 8.61
N ALA A 166 -2.68 12.21 9.66
CA ALA A 166 -4.04 12.05 10.18
C ALA A 166 -4.66 13.38 10.59
N ASP A 167 -3.90 14.25 11.25
CA ASP A 167 -4.38 15.58 11.65
C ASP A 167 -4.66 16.49 10.45
N ALA A 168 -3.82 16.45 9.39
CA ALA A 168 -4.05 17.17 8.14
C ALA A 168 -5.27 16.64 7.35
N LEU A 169 -5.67 15.40 7.57
CA LEU A 169 -6.82 14.77 6.93
C LEU A 169 -8.17 15.02 7.66
N ARG A 170 -8.17 15.68 8.83
CA ARG A 170 -9.42 15.93 9.56
C ARG A 170 -10.39 16.79 8.75
N GLY A 171 -11.61 16.28 8.61
CA GLY A 171 -12.66 16.94 7.82
C GLY A 171 -12.53 16.80 6.31
N VAL A 172 -11.54 16.05 5.84
CA VAL A 172 -11.33 15.74 4.41
C VAL A 172 -12.04 14.43 4.07
N ASN A 173 -12.64 14.37 2.88
CA ASN A 173 -13.27 13.15 2.35
C ASN A 173 -12.49 12.64 1.13
N VAL A 174 -11.35 12.03 1.36
CA VAL A 174 -10.48 11.44 0.34
C VAL A 174 -10.12 10.00 0.76
N PRO A 175 -10.12 9.03 -0.17
CA PRO A 175 -9.63 7.69 0.14
C PRO A 175 -8.13 7.70 0.46
N VAL A 176 -7.72 6.88 1.43
CA VAL A 176 -6.33 6.76 1.85
C VAL A 176 -5.90 5.30 1.84
N MET A 177 -4.81 4.99 1.15
CA MET A 177 -4.17 3.68 1.19
C MET A 177 -2.95 3.71 2.12
N ILE A 178 -2.69 2.61 2.81
CA ILE A 178 -1.60 2.52 3.79
C ILE A 178 -0.72 1.32 3.43
N LYS A 179 0.53 1.61 3.02
CA LYS A 179 1.53 0.55 2.79
C LYS A 179 1.92 -0.08 4.12
N ASN A 180 2.14 -1.40 4.13
CA ASN A 180 2.76 -2.04 5.29
C ASN A 180 4.10 -1.37 5.61
N PRO A 181 4.51 -1.33 6.90
CA PRO A 181 5.81 -0.82 7.31
C PRO A 181 6.95 -1.62 6.66
N ILE A 182 8.14 -1.02 6.57
CA ILE A 182 9.31 -1.73 6.00
C ILE A 182 9.73 -2.93 6.85
N ASN A 183 9.63 -2.85 8.17
CA ASN A 183 9.86 -3.95 9.10
C ASN A 183 8.60 -4.83 9.24
N PRO A 184 8.76 -6.13 9.56
CA PRO A 184 7.63 -7.05 9.72
C PRO A 184 6.95 -6.84 11.08
N ASP A 185 6.19 -5.76 11.20
CA ASP A 185 5.50 -5.33 12.42
C ASP A 185 4.03 -5.03 12.08
N LEU A 186 3.16 -5.94 12.48
CA LEU A 186 1.73 -5.86 12.21
C LEU A 186 1.05 -4.75 13.02
N GLU A 187 1.51 -4.52 14.26
CA GLU A 187 0.91 -3.52 15.14
C GLU A 187 1.20 -2.09 14.65
N LEU A 188 2.36 -1.84 14.05
CA LEU A 188 2.64 -0.56 13.38
C LEU A 188 1.70 -0.34 12.19
N TRP A 189 1.41 -1.40 11.41
CA TRP A 189 0.49 -1.29 10.27
C TRP A 189 -0.95 -1.04 10.75
N ALA A 190 -1.43 -1.82 11.70
CA ALA A 190 -2.76 -1.67 12.30
C ALA A 190 -2.91 -0.30 13.00
N GLY A 191 -1.89 0.14 13.74
CA GLY A 191 -1.88 1.45 14.40
C GLY A 191 -1.95 2.62 13.41
N ALA A 192 -1.32 2.50 12.23
CA ALA A 192 -1.47 3.49 11.18
C ALA A 192 -2.90 3.54 10.64
N VAL A 193 -3.54 2.39 10.41
CA VAL A 193 -4.96 2.30 10.01
C VAL A 193 -5.86 2.97 11.04
N GLU A 194 -5.68 2.67 12.33
CA GLU A 194 -6.49 3.27 13.39
C GLU A 194 -6.36 4.79 13.46
N ARG A 195 -5.16 5.34 13.29
CA ARG A 195 -4.95 6.81 13.31
C ARG A 195 -5.71 7.48 12.17
N ILE A 196 -5.62 6.93 10.97
CA ILE A 196 -6.32 7.47 9.78
C ILE A 196 -7.84 7.31 9.92
N ALA A 197 -8.32 6.18 10.45
CA ALA A 197 -9.74 5.98 10.73
C ALA A 197 -10.28 6.97 11.78
N ARG A 198 -9.52 7.23 12.87
CA ARG A 198 -9.87 8.22 13.90
C ARG A 198 -9.85 9.67 13.40
N ALA A 199 -9.12 9.97 12.32
CA ALA A 199 -9.19 11.26 11.65
C ALA A 199 -10.50 11.49 10.89
N GLY A 200 -11.32 10.43 10.70
CA GLY A 200 -12.62 10.48 10.05
C GLY A 200 -12.63 9.98 8.62
N ILE A 201 -11.51 9.44 8.13
CA ILE A 201 -11.41 8.83 6.79
C ILE A 201 -12.23 7.54 6.77
N LYS A 202 -13.19 7.46 5.82
CA LYS A 202 -14.11 6.33 5.68
C LYS A 202 -13.60 5.27 4.72
N GLN A 203 -12.84 5.66 3.71
CA GLN A 203 -12.32 4.79 2.68
C GLN A 203 -10.82 4.58 2.90
N ILE A 204 -10.48 3.46 3.55
CA ILE A 204 -9.10 3.08 3.84
C ILE A 204 -8.81 1.77 3.11
N GLY A 205 -7.67 1.72 2.41
CA GLY A 205 -7.15 0.53 1.75
C GLY A 205 -5.76 0.17 2.26
N LEU A 206 -5.40 -1.09 2.12
CA LEU A 206 -4.11 -1.62 2.51
C LEU A 206 -3.26 -1.88 1.28
N ILE A 207 -1.95 -1.60 1.35
CA ILE A 207 -1.01 -1.96 0.29
C ILE A 207 0.08 -2.84 0.88
N HIS A 208 0.15 -4.08 0.39
CA HIS A 208 1.19 -5.03 0.74
C HIS A 208 2.33 -4.94 -0.28
N ARG A 209 3.51 -4.48 0.18
CA ARG A 209 4.72 -4.27 -0.64
C ARG A 209 5.92 -5.11 -0.19
N GLY A 210 5.69 -6.11 0.69
CA GLY A 210 6.73 -6.90 1.32
C GLY A 210 7.44 -6.18 2.47
N PHE A 211 8.28 -6.93 3.17
CA PHE A 211 8.98 -6.49 4.39
C PHE A 211 10.48 -6.64 4.24
N SER A 212 11.24 -5.87 5.00
CA SER A 212 12.69 -6.06 5.09
C SER A 212 13.01 -7.41 5.71
N SER A 213 14.02 -8.07 5.19
CA SER A 213 14.56 -9.33 5.73
C SER A 213 16.08 -9.25 5.78
N TYR A 214 16.66 -9.98 6.71
CA TYR A 214 18.11 -10.14 6.80
C TYR A 214 18.59 -11.30 5.91
N GLY A 215 19.69 -11.11 5.22
CA GLY A 215 20.28 -12.11 4.32
C GLY A 215 19.85 -11.96 2.86
N ASN A 216 20.34 -12.88 2.03
CA ASN A 216 19.98 -12.92 0.60
C ASN A 216 18.63 -13.60 0.43
N THR A 217 17.68 -12.89 -0.16
CA THR A 217 16.39 -13.42 -0.57
C THR A 217 16.22 -13.26 -2.08
N GLU A 218 15.36 -14.06 -2.66
CA GLU A 218 14.93 -13.91 -4.06
C GLU A 218 14.25 -12.56 -4.30
N TYR A 219 13.61 -12.02 -3.26
CA TYR A 219 12.84 -10.79 -3.27
C TYR A 219 13.64 -9.60 -2.74
N ARG A 220 13.39 -8.42 -3.27
CA ARG A 220 13.88 -7.16 -2.70
C ARG A 220 13.33 -6.92 -1.30
N ASN A 221 12.04 -7.23 -1.12
CA ASN A 221 11.36 -7.21 0.17
C ASN A 221 10.56 -8.50 0.30
N ALA A 222 10.89 -9.31 1.30
CA ALA A 222 10.24 -10.60 1.50
C ALA A 222 8.71 -10.43 1.64
N PRO A 223 7.89 -11.17 0.90
CA PRO A 223 6.45 -10.96 0.92
C PRO A 223 5.82 -11.26 2.28
N MET A 224 6.33 -12.25 3.04
CA MET A 224 5.76 -12.65 4.34
C MET A 224 4.23 -12.64 4.31
N TRP A 225 3.66 -13.40 3.39
CA TRP A 225 2.22 -13.42 3.07
C TRP A 225 1.31 -13.57 4.29
N HIS A 226 1.76 -14.32 5.30
CA HIS A 226 1.01 -14.53 6.54
C HIS A 226 0.66 -13.22 7.26
N LEU A 227 1.56 -12.22 7.26
CA LEU A 227 1.30 -10.91 7.90
C LEU A 227 0.21 -10.13 7.14
N ALA A 228 0.24 -10.18 5.82
CA ALA A 228 -0.78 -9.52 5.01
C ALA A 228 -2.15 -10.23 5.13
N ILE A 229 -2.16 -11.57 5.19
CA ILE A 229 -3.37 -12.36 5.44
C ILE A 229 -3.94 -12.02 6.83
N GLU A 230 -3.11 -11.95 7.86
CA GLU A 230 -3.55 -11.56 9.21
C GLU A 230 -4.14 -10.15 9.22
N MET A 231 -3.54 -9.21 8.47
CA MET A 231 -4.07 -7.86 8.33
C MET A 231 -5.43 -7.84 7.62
N LYS A 232 -5.62 -8.67 6.58
CA LYS A 232 -6.92 -8.86 5.91
C LYS A 232 -7.97 -9.42 6.88
N LEU A 233 -7.59 -10.38 7.74
CA LEU A 233 -8.49 -10.94 8.77
C LEU A 233 -8.87 -9.91 9.84
N LYS A 234 -7.94 -9.04 10.26
CA LYS A 234 -8.23 -7.95 11.20
C LYS A 234 -9.13 -6.87 10.59
N HIS A 235 -9.05 -6.65 9.28
CA HIS A 235 -9.77 -5.60 8.55
C HIS A 235 -10.49 -6.14 7.31
N PRO A 236 -11.47 -7.04 7.44
CA PRO A 236 -12.06 -7.77 6.31
C PRO A 236 -12.80 -6.88 5.30
N ASN A 237 -13.21 -5.68 5.70
CA ASN A 237 -13.91 -4.72 4.83
C ASN A 237 -12.98 -3.74 4.13
N MET A 238 -11.66 -3.80 4.38
CA MET A 238 -10.69 -2.92 3.73
C MET A 238 -10.05 -3.64 2.55
N PRO A 239 -10.04 -3.03 1.34
CA PRO A 239 -9.35 -3.64 0.21
C PRO A 239 -7.86 -3.76 0.49
N ILE A 240 -7.29 -4.91 0.15
CA ILE A 240 -5.85 -5.15 0.18
C ILE A 240 -5.29 -5.25 -1.23
N ILE A 241 -4.34 -4.39 -1.54
CA ILE A 241 -3.68 -4.27 -2.84
C ILE A 241 -2.26 -4.81 -2.74
N ASN A 242 -1.86 -5.68 -3.64
CA ASN A 242 -0.47 -6.14 -3.71
C ASN A 242 0.38 -5.19 -4.56
N ASP A 243 1.57 -4.87 -4.08
CA ASP A 243 2.59 -4.09 -4.81
C ASP A 243 3.77 -5.02 -5.18
N PRO A 244 3.64 -5.78 -6.27
CA PRO A 244 4.65 -6.75 -6.69
C PRO A 244 5.96 -6.08 -7.10
N SER A 245 5.92 -4.86 -7.63
CA SER A 245 7.12 -4.12 -8.05
C SER A 245 8.11 -3.95 -6.89
N HIS A 246 7.61 -3.58 -5.71
CA HIS A 246 8.45 -3.40 -4.54
C HIS A 246 8.80 -4.73 -3.84
N ILE A 247 7.96 -5.74 -3.92
CA ILE A 247 8.28 -7.10 -3.45
C ILE A 247 9.44 -7.66 -4.26
N CYS A 248 9.32 -7.68 -5.57
CA CYS A 248 10.29 -8.30 -6.48
C CYS A 248 11.58 -7.49 -6.61
N GLY A 249 11.49 -6.17 -6.84
CA GLY A 249 12.62 -5.32 -7.18
C GLY A 249 13.25 -5.63 -8.56
N ARG A 250 12.65 -6.54 -9.33
CA ARG A 250 13.08 -7.04 -10.64
C ARG A 250 11.87 -7.51 -11.45
N ARG A 251 11.97 -7.51 -12.79
CA ARG A 251 10.83 -7.74 -13.68
C ARG A 251 10.46 -9.20 -13.88
N ASP A 252 11.42 -10.08 -13.82
CA ASP A 252 11.29 -11.49 -14.23
C ASP A 252 10.40 -12.34 -13.31
N ILE A 253 10.28 -11.97 -12.04
CA ILE A 253 9.40 -12.65 -11.07
C ILE A 253 8.10 -11.90 -10.77
N LEU A 254 7.84 -10.76 -11.44
CA LEU A 254 6.61 -9.97 -11.22
C LEU A 254 5.35 -10.79 -11.47
N GLN A 255 5.31 -11.54 -12.58
CA GLN A 255 4.15 -12.34 -12.98
C GLN A 255 3.75 -13.38 -11.92
N GLU A 256 4.74 -14.04 -11.36
CA GLU A 256 4.55 -15.06 -10.32
C GLU A 256 3.97 -14.43 -9.03
N VAL A 257 4.53 -13.28 -8.60
CA VAL A 257 4.06 -12.58 -7.40
C VAL A 257 2.67 -12.00 -7.60
N MET A 258 2.38 -11.46 -8.79
CA MET A 258 1.03 -11.00 -9.16
C MET A 258 0.01 -12.15 -9.08
N GLN A 259 0.31 -13.29 -9.70
CA GLN A 259 -0.58 -14.45 -9.67
C GLN A 259 -0.77 -14.95 -8.24
N LYS A 260 0.31 -15.04 -7.45
CA LYS A 260 0.23 -15.46 -6.04
C LYS A 260 -0.66 -14.56 -5.21
N ALA A 261 -0.63 -13.24 -5.44
CA ALA A 261 -1.53 -12.30 -4.77
C ALA A 261 -3.00 -12.60 -5.12
N ILE A 262 -3.30 -12.81 -6.40
CA ILE A 262 -4.66 -13.14 -6.85
C ILE A 262 -5.12 -14.51 -6.31
N ASP A 263 -4.23 -15.49 -6.24
CA ASP A 263 -4.52 -16.80 -5.64
C ASP A 263 -4.80 -16.70 -4.12
N LEU A 264 -4.29 -15.65 -3.45
CA LEU A 264 -4.52 -15.31 -2.04
C LEU A 264 -5.66 -14.28 -1.84
N ASP A 265 -6.48 -14.08 -2.84
CA ASP A 265 -7.67 -13.23 -2.77
C ASP A 265 -7.37 -11.76 -2.43
N TYR A 266 -6.37 -11.17 -3.10
CA TYR A 266 -6.14 -9.74 -3.04
C TYR A 266 -7.12 -8.98 -3.91
N ASP A 267 -7.55 -7.82 -3.44
CA ASP A 267 -8.54 -6.96 -4.11
C ASP A 267 -7.99 -6.20 -5.32
N GLY A 268 -6.68 -6.22 -5.54
CA GLY A 268 -6.06 -5.56 -6.67
C GLY A 268 -4.53 -5.54 -6.64
N LEU A 269 -3.97 -4.82 -7.60
CA LEU A 269 -2.53 -4.75 -7.85
C LEU A 269 -2.09 -3.28 -8.03
N MET A 270 -0.93 -2.92 -7.44
CA MET A 270 -0.24 -1.65 -7.68
C MET A 270 1.10 -1.92 -8.35
N ILE A 271 1.21 -1.65 -9.65
CA ILE A 271 2.37 -2.02 -10.46
C ILE A 271 3.05 -0.77 -11.01
N GLU A 272 4.37 -0.70 -10.91
CA GLU A 272 5.14 0.39 -11.48
C GLU A 272 5.33 0.22 -12.99
N SER A 273 4.88 1.23 -13.74
CA SER A 273 5.00 1.28 -15.20
C SER A 273 5.56 2.62 -15.66
N HIS A 274 6.45 2.59 -16.63
CA HIS A 274 7.16 3.76 -17.15
C HIS A 274 7.26 3.67 -18.67
N ILE A 275 7.21 4.82 -19.36
CA ILE A 275 7.33 4.90 -20.83
C ILE A 275 8.66 4.32 -21.33
N ASP A 276 9.73 4.52 -20.57
CA ASP A 276 11.08 4.02 -20.84
C ASP A 276 11.70 3.53 -19.52
N PRO A 277 11.36 2.30 -19.07
CA PRO A 277 11.76 1.80 -17.76
C PRO A 277 13.25 1.70 -17.53
N ASP A 278 14.04 1.46 -18.58
CA ASP A 278 15.48 1.25 -18.44
C ASP A 278 16.24 2.54 -18.13
N ASN A 279 15.69 3.69 -18.55
CA ASN A 279 16.23 5.02 -18.29
C ASN A 279 15.52 5.75 -17.15
N ALA A 280 14.65 5.10 -16.39
CA ALA A 280 13.96 5.71 -15.26
C ALA A 280 14.94 6.17 -14.18
N TRP A 281 14.70 7.37 -13.61
CA TRP A 281 15.57 7.97 -12.57
C TRP A 281 15.48 7.24 -11.23
N SER A 282 14.46 6.43 -11.04
CA SER A 282 14.31 5.62 -9.83
C SER A 282 13.78 4.22 -10.14
N ASP A 283 14.32 3.24 -9.42
CA ASP A 283 13.86 1.85 -9.39
C ASP A 283 13.62 1.23 -10.80
N ALA A 284 14.49 1.58 -11.78
CA ALA A 284 14.40 1.18 -13.19
C ALA A 284 14.18 -0.33 -13.40
N LYS A 285 14.84 -1.17 -12.59
CA LYS A 285 14.84 -2.64 -12.76
C LYS A 285 13.50 -3.31 -12.49
N GLN A 286 12.58 -2.65 -11.78
CA GLN A 286 11.29 -3.24 -11.38
C GLN A 286 10.10 -2.71 -12.17
N GLN A 287 10.28 -1.63 -12.95
CA GLN A 287 9.22 -1.03 -13.75
C GLN A 287 9.08 -1.75 -15.10
N VAL A 288 7.87 -1.79 -15.62
CA VAL A 288 7.54 -2.37 -16.94
C VAL A 288 6.95 -1.30 -17.85
N THR A 289 6.94 -1.52 -19.16
CA THR A 289 6.20 -0.63 -20.09
C THR A 289 4.69 -0.82 -19.94
N PRO A 290 3.86 0.15 -20.34
CA PRO A 290 2.40 0.01 -20.36
C PRO A 290 1.92 -1.21 -21.16
N GLU A 291 2.55 -1.51 -22.27
CA GLU A 291 2.22 -2.66 -23.11
C GLU A 291 2.57 -3.98 -22.41
N ARG A 292 3.75 -4.03 -21.78
CA ARG A 292 4.13 -5.22 -21.02
C ARG A 292 3.20 -5.45 -19.83
N LEU A 293 2.78 -4.39 -19.14
CA LEU A 293 1.77 -4.49 -18.10
C LEU A 293 0.46 -5.09 -18.62
N LYS A 294 -0.01 -4.63 -19.80
CA LYS A 294 -1.23 -5.18 -20.42
C LYS A 294 -1.09 -6.68 -20.65
N GLU A 295 0.00 -7.14 -21.27
CA GLU A 295 0.27 -8.56 -21.50
C GLU A 295 0.25 -9.37 -20.20
N MET A 296 0.91 -8.85 -19.17
CA MET A 296 0.96 -9.48 -17.85
C MET A 296 -0.43 -9.62 -17.22
N LEU A 297 -1.25 -8.57 -17.26
CA LEU A 297 -2.61 -8.60 -16.73
C LEU A 297 -3.54 -9.53 -17.51
N GLU A 298 -3.33 -9.66 -18.83
CA GLU A 298 -4.09 -10.59 -19.69
C GLU A 298 -3.71 -12.06 -19.44
N SER A 299 -2.50 -12.32 -18.95
CA SER A 299 -2.05 -13.68 -18.60
C SER A 299 -2.42 -14.12 -17.17
N ILE A 300 -2.91 -13.22 -16.31
CA ILE A 300 -3.37 -13.55 -14.96
C ILE A 300 -4.62 -14.44 -15.01
N ILE A 301 -4.59 -15.51 -14.24
CA ILE A 301 -5.77 -16.34 -13.98
C ILE A 301 -6.52 -15.71 -12.81
N TRP A 302 -7.56 -14.94 -13.11
CA TRP A 302 -8.38 -14.30 -12.11
C TRP A 302 -9.21 -15.34 -11.36
N ARG A 303 -9.02 -15.41 -10.03
CA ARG A 303 -9.75 -16.34 -9.17
C ARG A 303 -11.06 -15.73 -8.70
N LYS A 304 -12.01 -16.60 -8.37
CA LYS A 304 -13.28 -16.24 -7.69
C LYS A 304 -13.23 -16.83 -6.30
N GLU A 305 -13.82 -16.14 -5.35
CA GLU A 305 -13.90 -16.62 -3.96
C GLU A 305 -14.70 -17.91 -3.85
N ASP A 306 -15.72 -18.04 -4.69
CA ASP A 306 -16.64 -19.17 -4.61
C ASP A 306 -17.24 -19.56 -5.97
N VAL A 307 -17.76 -20.75 -6.03
CA VAL A 307 -18.52 -21.32 -7.17
C VAL A 307 -19.90 -21.74 -6.66
N ASN A 308 -20.95 -21.38 -7.36
CA ASN A 308 -22.31 -21.83 -7.03
C ASN A 308 -22.50 -23.29 -7.48
N SER A 309 -21.89 -24.25 -6.76
CA SER A 309 -21.95 -25.70 -7.00
C SER A 309 -22.00 -26.46 -5.69
N GLU A 310 -23.13 -27.10 -5.39
CA GLU A 310 -23.30 -27.94 -4.19
C GLU A 310 -22.31 -29.10 -4.17
N GLU A 311 -22.04 -29.71 -5.32
CA GLU A 311 -21.08 -30.82 -5.44
C GLU A 311 -19.65 -30.35 -5.06
N TYR A 312 -19.24 -29.16 -5.53
CA TYR A 312 -17.95 -28.58 -5.17
C TYR A 312 -17.85 -28.34 -3.66
N HIS A 313 -18.87 -27.73 -3.04
CA HIS A 313 -18.88 -27.47 -1.61
C HIS A 313 -18.84 -28.75 -0.79
N ALA A 314 -19.62 -29.76 -1.16
CA ALA A 314 -19.62 -31.06 -0.49
C ALA A 314 -18.26 -31.78 -0.59
N ALA A 315 -17.63 -31.75 -1.78
CA ALA A 315 -16.32 -32.34 -1.98
C ALA A 315 -15.23 -31.61 -1.17
N LEU A 316 -15.26 -30.28 -1.16
CA LEU A 316 -14.32 -29.45 -0.41
C LEU A 316 -14.46 -29.67 1.10
N GLU A 317 -15.70 -29.71 1.59
CA GLU A 317 -15.98 -29.95 3.02
C GLU A 317 -15.48 -31.32 3.49
N LYS A 318 -15.67 -32.36 2.68
CA LYS A 318 -15.10 -33.68 2.98
C LYS A 318 -13.58 -33.66 3.10
N LEU A 319 -12.88 -32.94 2.23
CA LEU A 319 -11.42 -32.80 2.31
C LEU A 319 -10.99 -31.99 3.54
N ARG A 320 -11.72 -30.92 3.88
CA ARG A 320 -11.45 -30.13 5.09
C ARG A 320 -11.61 -30.96 6.37
N GLN A 321 -12.64 -31.83 6.44
CA GLN A 321 -12.82 -32.75 7.57
C GLN A 321 -11.64 -33.72 7.69
N GLN A 322 -11.09 -34.22 6.58
CA GLN A 322 -9.88 -35.06 6.64
C GLN A 322 -8.67 -34.29 7.18
N ILE A 323 -8.49 -33.02 6.77
CA ILE A 323 -7.42 -32.15 7.32
C ILE A 323 -7.63 -31.93 8.81
N ASN A 324 -8.85 -31.61 9.25
CA ASN A 324 -9.15 -31.41 10.66
C ASN A 324 -8.80 -32.64 11.52
N HIS A 325 -9.12 -33.83 11.01
CA HIS A 325 -8.76 -35.09 11.67
C HIS A 325 -7.23 -35.27 11.81
N LEU A 326 -6.49 -34.99 10.74
CA LEU A 326 -5.02 -35.05 10.77
C LEU A 326 -4.42 -34.00 11.71
N ASP A 327 -5.00 -32.81 11.75
CA ASP A 327 -4.57 -31.74 12.68
C ASP A 327 -4.80 -32.17 14.14
N ASP A 328 -5.95 -32.80 14.45
CA ASP A 328 -6.25 -33.35 15.78
C ASP A 328 -5.23 -34.44 16.18
N GLU A 329 -4.88 -35.34 15.26
CA GLU A 329 -3.86 -36.35 15.49
C GLU A 329 -2.47 -35.71 15.76
N MET A 330 -2.10 -34.68 14.98
CA MET A 330 -0.86 -33.92 15.22
C MET A 330 -0.83 -33.29 16.60
N MET A 331 -1.94 -32.67 17.06
CA MET A 331 -2.03 -32.09 18.41
C MET A 331 -1.83 -33.15 19.50
N GLN A 332 -2.40 -34.33 19.34
CA GLN A 332 -2.20 -35.44 20.27
C GLN A 332 -0.74 -35.91 20.32
N ILE A 333 -0.08 -36.04 19.16
CA ILE A 333 1.35 -36.42 19.06
C ILE A 333 2.22 -35.34 19.70
N LEU A 334 1.93 -34.06 19.47
CA LEU A 334 2.67 -32.95 20.12
C LEU A 334 2.49 -32.96 21.64
N SER A 335 1.29 -33.20 22.14
CA SER A 335 1.04 -33.35 23.58
C SER A 335 1.87 -34.48 24.19
N GLN A 336 1.89 -35.66 23.55
CA GLN A 336 2.73 -36.79 24.01
C GLN A 336 4.23 -36.42 24.00
N ARG A 337 4.68 -35.71 22.96
CA ARG A 337 6.06 -35.23 22.87
C ARG A 337 6.40 -34.26 24.00
N MET A 338 5.50 -33.37 24.39
CA MET A 338 5.73 -32.46 25.53
C MET A 338 5.83 -33.18 26.86
N LYS A 339 5.02 -34.23 27.10
CA LYS A 339 5.16 -35.08 28.28
C LYS A 339 6.56 -35.75 28.38
N ILE A 340 7.11 -36.18 27.23
CA ILE A 340 8.48 -36.71 27.17
C ILE A 340 9.51 -35.59 27.46
N ALA A 341 9.28 -34.38 26.96
CA ALA A 341 10.15 -33.22 27.23
C ALA A 341 10.17 -32.88 28.75
N GLU A 342 9.02 -32.96 29.41
CA GLU A 342 8.93 -32.80 30.88
C GLU A 342 9.73 -33.88 31.64
N GLN A 343 9.65 -35.13 31.19
CA GLN A 343 10.49 -36.22 31.79
C GLN A 343 11.98 -35.93 31.61
N ILE A 344 12.40 -35.48 30.43
CA ILE A 344 13.79 -35.05 30.19
C ILE A 344 14.13 -33.89 31.15
N GLY A 345 13.21 -32.92 31.35
CA GLY A 345 13.38 -31.82 32.30
C GLY A 345 13.67 -32.30 33.73
N LYS A 346 12.92 -33.31 34.20
CA LYS A 346 13.14 -33.93 35.53
C LYS A 346 14.58 -34.50 35.68
N TYR A 347 15.03 -35.30 34.70
CA TYR A 347 16.38 -35.85 34.71
C TYR A 347 17.45 -34.76 34.67
N LYS A 348 17.21 -33.67 33.90
CA LYS A 348 18.16 -32.54 33.87
C LYS A 348 18.20 -31.77 35.19
N LYS A 349 17.03 -31.56 35.84
CA LYS A 349 16.94 -30.97 37.17
C LYS A 349 17.74 -31.79 38.22
N GLU A 350 17.50 -33.09 38.29
CA GLU A 350 18.16 -34.00 39.20
C GLU A 350 19.70 -34.02 39.05
N ASN A 351 20.18 -33.79 37.81
CA ASN A 351 21.63 -33.82 37.50
C ASN A 351 22.22 -32.43 37.28
N ASN A 352 21.48 -31.35 37.53
CA ASN A 352 21.93 -29.97 37.37
C ASN A 352 22.44 -29.64 35.94
N ILE A 353 21.76 -30.15 34.91
CA ILE A 353 22.12 -30.01 33.49
C ILE A 353 21.29 -28.92 32.83
N THR A 354 21.90 -28.13 31.93
CA THR A 354 21.23 -27.07 31.17
C THR A 354 20.15 -27.62 30.27
N ILE A 355 19.04 -26.84 30.05
CA ILE A 355 17.96 -27.24 29.19
C ILE A 355 18.42 -27.35 27.72
N LEU A 356 19.14 -26.34 27.23
CA LEU A 356 19.59 -26.28 25.83
C LEU A 356 20.86 -27.10 25.62
N GLN A 357 20.84 -27.99 24.62
CA GLN A 357 21.96 -28.78 24.13
C GLN A 357 22.10 -28.57 22.62
N ILE A 358 22.99 -27.67 22.21
CA ILE A 358 23.15 -27.21 20.82
C ILE A 358 23.45 -28.36 19.85
N SER A 359 24.32 -29.31 20.25
CA SER A 359 24.64 -30.47 19.40
C SER A 359 23.40 -31.30 19.06
N ARG A 360 22.55 -31.53 20.06
CA ARG A 360 21.33 -32.30 19.90
C ARG A 360 20.31 -31.57 18.99
N TRP A 361 20.24 -30.24 19.09
CA TRP A 361 19.39 -29.44 18.24
C TRP A 361 19.79 -29.56 16.75
N ASN A 362 21.05 -29.40 16.44
CA ASN A 362 21.58 -29.56 15.09
C ASN A 362 21.30 -30.94 14.49
N GLU A 363 21.46 -31.99 15.27
CA GLU A 363 21.15 -33.38 14.87
C GLU A 363 19.65 -33.53 14.52
N ILE A 364 18.75 -32.92 15.31
CA ILE A 364 17.29 -32.97 15.06
C ILE A 364 16.96 -32.30 13.75
N ILE A 365 17.48 -31.09 13.49
CA ILE A 365 17.22 -30.33 12.27
C ILE A 365 17.71 -31.12 11.05
N GLU A 366 18.95 -31.60 11.05
CA GLU A 366 19.50 -32.33 9.89
C GLU A 366 18.72 -33.62 9.59
N ARG A 367 18.43 -34.40 10.63
CA ARG A 367 17.65 -35.64 10.49
C ARG A 367 16.25 -35.40 9.95
N ALA A 368 15.56 -34.38 10.50
CA ALA A 368 14.20 -34.08 10.11
C ALA A 368 14.12 -33.47 8.70
N SER A 369 15.08 -32.59 8.35
CA SER A 369 15.16 -32.03 7.00
C SER A 369 15.38 -33.11 5.97
N ALA A 370 16.32 -34.01 6.18
CA ALA A 370 16.61 -35.13 5.27
C ALA A 370 15.41 -36.10 5.13
N LYS A 371 14.60 -36.27 6.16
CA LYS A 371 13.38 -37.10 6.12
C LYS A 371 12.23 -36.37 5.44
N GLY A 372 12.01 -35.10 5.79
CA GLY A 372 10.87 -34.32 5.32
C GLY A 372 10.97 -33.99 3.83
N GLU A 373 12.16 -33.67 3.31
CA GLU A 373 12.39 -33.44 1.89
C GLU A 373 12.00 -34.67 1.04
N LYS A 374 12.22 -35.88 1.55
CA LYS A 374 11.82 -37.13 0.86
C LYS A 374 10.30 -37.34 0.77
N ILE A 375 9.53 -36.67 1.59
CA ILE A 375 8.06 -36.72 1.62
C ILE A 375 7.41 -35.43 1.13
N GLY A 376 8.19 -34.56 0.47
CA GLY A 376 7.65 -33.36 -0.20
C GLY A 376 7.54 -32.11 0.71
N LEU A 377 8.14 -32.11 1.90
CA LEU A 377 8.16 -30.93 2.76
C LEU A 377 9.44 -30.12 2.53
N SER A 378 9.30 -28.79 2.38
CA SER A 378 10.48 -27.93 2.20
C SER A 378 11.32 -27.84 3.48
N ARG A 379 12.64 -27.70 3.31
CA ARG A 379 13.60 -27.50 4.43
C ARG A 379 13.24 -26.28 5.26
N GLU A 380 12.79 -25.20 4.62
CA GLU A 380 12.35 -23.98 5.31
C GLU A 380 11.18 -24.24 6.26
N PHE A 381 10.14 -24.95 5.76
CA PHE A 381 9.01 -25.33 6.60
C PHE A 381 9.43 -26.19 7.77
N ILE A 382 10.24 -27.22 7.53
CA ILE A 382 10.71 -28.14 8.58
C ILE A 382 11.49 -27.41 9.66
N THR A 383 12.37 -26.48 9.27
CA THR A 383 13.16 -25.68 10.23
C THR A 383 12.24 -24.84 11.11
N LYS A 384 11.33 -24.06 10.52
CA LYS A 384 10.38 -23.21 11.27
C LYS A 384 9.47 -24.02 12.19
N TYR A 385 8.98 -25.15 11.72
CA TYR A 385 8.13 -26.05 12.49
C TYR A 385 8.86 -26.63 13.71
N LEU A 386 10.11 -27.09 13.51
CA LEU A 386 10.93 -27.64 14.59
C LEU A 386 11.39 -26.55 15.56
N ASP A 387 11.67 -25.32 15.11
CA ASP A 387 11.97 -24.20 15.99
C ASP A 387 10.81 -23.93 16.97
N ALA A 388 9.58 -23.87 16.46
CA ALA A 388 8.38 -23.67 17.29
C ALA A 388 8.22 -24.81 18.32
N ILE A 389 8.36 -26.07 17.89
CA ILE A 389 8.26 -27.25 18.77
C ILE A 389 9.40 -27.26 19.79
N HIS A 390 10.59 -26.83 19.41
CA HIS A 390 11.74 -26.78 20.31
C HIS A 390 11.55 -25.75 21.41
N MET A 391 11.09 -24.55 21.06
CA MET A 391 10.77 -23.51 22.04
C MET A 391 9.70 -23.98 23.02
N GLU A 392 8.63 -24.65 22.55
CA GLU A 392 7.62 -25.20 23.45
C GLU A 392 8.19 -26.30 24.37
N SER A 393 9.10 -27.15 23.85
CA SER A 393 9.79 -28.15 24.67
C SER A 393 10.69 -27.52 25.76
N ILE A 394 11.34 -26.38 25.44
CA ILE A 394 12.12 -25.59 26.41
C ILE A 394 11.18 -25.04 27.50
N ASN A 395 10.04 -24.49 27.13
CA ASN A 395 9.06 -23.95 28.07
C ASN A 395 8.54 -25.05 29.04
N HIS A 396 8.24 -26.25 28.54
CA HIS A 396 7.82 -27.38 29.35
C HIS A 396 8.93 -27.85 30.30
N GLN A 397 10.16 -27.97 29.83
CA GLN A 397 11.33 -28.31 30.69
C GLN A 397 11.57 -27.24 31.76
N LYS A 398 11.47 -25.94 31.40
CA LYS A 398 11.62 -24.82 32.33
C LYS A 398 10.61 -24.89 33.46
N LYS A 399 9.30 -25.11 33.16
CA LYS A 399 8.27 -25.30 34.19
C LYS A 399 8.65 -26.40 35.21
N VAL A 400 9.25 -27.49 34.74
CA VAL A 400 9.71 -28.59 35.61
C VAL A 400 10.92 -28.18 36.44
N LEU A 401 11.85 -27.39 35.92
CA LEU A 401 13.00 -26.90 36.67
C LEU A 401 12.58 -25.93 37.78
N ASP A 402 11.61 -25.06 37.47
CA ASP A 402 11.14 -24.00 38.37
C ASP A 402 10.17 -24.54 39.48
N ALA A 403 9.53 -25.69 39.24
CA ALA A 403 8.66 -26.36 40.21
C ALA A 403 9.44 -27.13 41.27
#